data_e5f7088584e34a40e6899389034caf8c
#
_entry.id   e5f7088584e34a40e6899389034caf8c
#
_cell.length_a   1.000
_cell.length_b   1.000
_cell.length_c   1.000
_cell.angle_alpha   90.00
_cell.angle_beta   90.00
_cell.angle_gamma   90.00
#
_symmetry.space_group_name_H-M   'P 1'
#
loop_
_entity.id
_entity.type
_entity.pdbx_description
1 polymer ?
#
loop_
_entity_poly.entity_id
_entity_poly.type
_entity_poly.pdbx_seq_one_letter_code
_entity_poly.pdbx_strand_id
1 'polypeptide(L)'
;MYEILKNGHFVKQDIAYKSLMKRHIKKHTSYLQPIFEAISNALEATSGSKDTITIRLKFSKMLMKDILEFNSIEISDTGIGFNEENLKRLRSIYDESKSFNNLGTGRIQYLHFFDKTDIYSTYQENGVLKKRRIVLSANFWDKENAVIWEGDPIVTSDEQTGTNISFYFPLYEEDKIRYTELSTSELYDKIFLRYLSRFCLNKKNLQKIKIQRYINDIHDEVNDKEITGDKIPSSDYEDSFTLKYQSYDKDKKTFVDHKRTETFNIRSYLLDPK
;
A
#
# COMPACT_ATOMS: atom_id res chain seq x y z
N MET A 1 -15.95 1.65 -21.09
CA MET A 1 -15.26 1.38 -22.37
C MET A 1 -13.94 0.69 -22.07
N TYR A 2 -13.77 -0.54 -22.52
CA TYR A 2 -12.52 -1.27 -22.25
C TYR A 2 -11.40 -0.63 -23.08
N GLU A 3 -10.41 -0.08 -22.39
CA GLU A 3 -9.14 0.24 -23.02
C GLU A 3 -8.58 -1.02 -23.68
N ILE A 4 -8.11 -0.90 -24.93
CA ILE A 4 -7.51 -2.04 -25.63
C ILE A 4 -6.17 -2.34 -24.95
N LEU A 5 -6.15 -3.37 -24.10
CA LEU A 5 -4.94 -3.87 -23.48
C LEU A 5 -4.15 -4.65 -24.54
N LYS A 6 -2.94 -4.16 -24.84
CA LYS A 6 -2.05 -4.75 -25.86
C LYS A 6 -0.75 -5.21 -25.22
N ASN A 7 -0.13 -6.23 -25.80
CA ASN A 7 1.18 -6.74 -25.39
C ASN A 7 1.17 -7.22 -23.91
N GLY A 8 0.30 -8.16 -23.62
CA GLY A 8 0.17 -8.75 -22.30
C GLY A 8 -0.86 -9.88 -22.30
N HIS A 9 -1.12 -10.45 -21.13
CA HIS A 9 -2.03 -11.57 -20.97
C HIS A 9 -2.86 -11.46 -19.70
N PHE A 10 -4.01 -12.16 -19.68
CA PHE A 10 -4.84 -12.30 -18.47
C PHE A 10 -4.34 -13.47 -17.63
N VAL A 11 -4.15 -13.21 -16.34
CA VAL A 11 -3.82 -14.23 -15.35
C VAL A 11 -5.10 -14.97 -14.97
N LYS A 12 -5.34 -16.14 -15.57
CA LYS A 12 -6.52 -16.94 -15.30
C LYS A 12 -6.55 -17.39 -13.84
N GLN A 13 -7.71 -17.26 -13.22
CA GLN A 13 -7.93 -17.58 -11.82
C GLN A 13 -8.86 -18.77 -11.68
N ASP A 14 -8.67 -19.58 -10.63
CA ASP A 14 -9.54 -20.69 -10.31
C ASP A 14 -10.92 -20.19 -9.80
N ILE A 15 -11.97 -21.01 -9.99
CA ILE A 15 -13.35 -20.72 -9.55
C ILE A 15 -13.42 -20.47 -8.04
N ALA A 16 -12.54 -21.11 -7.26
CA ALA A 16 -12.40 -20.88 -5.83
C ALA A 16 -12.06 -19.40 -5.51
N TYR A 17 -11.33 -18.71 -6.38
CA TYR A 17 -10.96 -17.32 -6.23
C TYR A 17 -12.17 -16.37 -6.19
N LYS A 18 -13.16 -16.56 -7.08
CA LYS A 18 -14.39 -15.74 -7.08
C LYS A 18 -15.18 -15.90 -5.78
N SER A 19 -15.25 -17.15 -5.28
CA SER A 19 -15.93 -17.45 -4.02
C SER A 19 -15.18 -16.85 -2.82
N LEU A 20 -13.86 -16.89 -2.83
CA LEU A 20 -13.00 -16.26 -1.82
C LEU A 20 -13.16 -14.74 -1.83
N MET A 21 -13.11 -14.09 -2.99
CA MET A 21 -13.35 -12.66 -3.11
C MET A 21 -14.69 -12.26 -2.51
N LYS A 22 -15.77 -12.96 -2.83
CA LYS A 22 -17.10 -12.68 -2.27
C LYS A 22 -17.17 -12.86 -0.75
N ARG A 23 -16.42 -13.80 -0.16
CA ARG A 23 -16.41 -14.08 1.29
C ARG A 23 -15.56 -13.09 2.08
N HIS A 24 -14.44 -12.61 1.51
CA HIS A 24 -13.51 -11.73 2.20
C HIS A 24 -13.82 -10.24 2.03
N ILE A 25 -14.75 -9.90 1.16
CA ILE A 25 -15.23 -8.54 0.96
C ILE A 25 -16.17 -8.20 2.12
N LYS A 26 -15.63 -7.72 3.22
CA LYS A 26 -16.41 -7.16 4.32
C LYS A 26 -16.89 -5.77 3.93
N LYS A 27 -18.19 -5.56 3.79
CA LYS A 27 -18.85 -4.25 3.54
C LYS A 27 -18.59 -3.18 4.61
N HIS A 28 -17.79 -3.47 5.64
CA HIS A 28 -17.56 -2.60 6.80
C HIS A 28 -16.12 -2.08 6.92
N THR A 29 -15.29 -2.22 5.88
CA THR A 29 -13.96 -1.62 5.88
C THR A 29 -14.06 -0.16 5.44
N SER A 30 -13.14 0.67 5.93
CA SER A 30 -13.04 2.08 5.51
C SER A 30 -12.80 2.18 4.00
N TYR A 31 -13.45 3.18 3.35
CA TYR A 31 -13.21 3.49 1.94
C TYR A 31 -11.73 3.81 1.63
N LEU A 32 -10.94 4.18 2.64
CA LEU A 32 -9.49 4.39 2.52
C LEU A 32 -8.66 3.10 2.66
N GLN A 33 -9.27 1.94 2.91
CA GLN A 33 -8.51 0.70 3.06
C GLN A 33 -7.63 0.35 1.85
N PRO A 34 -8.07 0.52 0.59
CA PRO A 34 -7.19 0.32 -0.57
C PRO A 34 -5.97 1.23 -0.55
N ILE A 35 -6.16 2.49 -0.14
CA ILE A 35 -5.10 3.49 -0.06
C ILE A 35 -4.09 3.11 1.02
N PHE A 36 -4.57 2.72 2.20
CA PHE A 36 -3.69 2.25 3.29
C PHE A 36 -2.91 1.01 2.88
N GLU A 37 -3.53 0.08 2.17
CA GLU A 37 -2.82 -1.10 1.69
C GLU A 37 -1.71 -0.76 0.70
N ALA A 38 -1.97 0.16 -0.23
CA ALA A 38 -0.96 0.63 -1.17
C ALA A 38 0.19 1.37 -0.47
N ILE A 39 -0.13 2.20 0.54
CA ILE A 39 0.88 2.89 1.37
C ILE A 39 1.70 1.87 2.18
N SER A 40 1.08 0.84 2.75
CA SER A 40 1.80 -0.23 3.47
C SER A 40 2.81 -0.92 2.56
N ASN A 41 2.39 -1.26 1.33
CA ASN A 41 3.25 -1.89 0.34
C ASN A 41 4.40 -0.96 -0.08
N ALA A 42 4.13 0.34 -0.27
CA ALA A 42 5.16 1.34 -0.59
C ALA A 42 6.18 1.49 0.56
N LEU A 43 5.71 1.55 1.82
CA LEU A 43 6.56 1.60 3.01
C LEU A 43 7.41 0.33 3.18
N GLU A 44 6.94 -0.83 2.74
CA GLU A 44 7.71 -2.07 2.74
C GLU A 44 8.75 -2.08 1.60
N ALA A 45 8.35 -1.67 0.40
CA ALA A 45 9.20 -1.65 -0.79
C ALA A 45 10.38 -0.69 -0.66
N THR A 46 10.22 0.39 0.13
CA THR A 46 11.23 1.43 0.41
C THR A 46 11.89 1.25 1.78
N SER A 47 11.71 0.10 2.46
CA SER A 47 12.25 -0.13 3.79
C SER A 47 13.79 -0.06 3.79
N GLY A 48 14.34 0.71 4.71
CA GLY A 48 15.80 0.89 4.87
C GLY A 48 16.39 2.04 4.04
N SER A 49 15.62 2.73 3.24
CA SER A 49 16.03 3.92 2.49
C SER A 49 15.30 5.18 2.98
N LYS A 50 15.86 6.35 2.63
CA LYS A 50 15.19 7.65 2.87
C LYS A 50 14.36 8.09 1.66
N ASP A 51 13.78 7.14 0.97
CA ASP A 51 12.99 7.38 -0.23
C ASP A 51 11.71 8.18 0.04
N THR A 52 11.12 8.67 -1.01
CA THR A 52 9.87 9.43 -0.95
C THR A 52 8.72 8.59 -1.48
N ILE A 53 7.65 8.55 -0.70
CA ILE A 53 6.35 8.05 -1.14
C ILE A 53 5.49 9.27 -1.48
N THR A 54 4.95 9.33 -2.68
CA THR A 54 4.12 10.45 -3.12
C THR A 54 2.70 9.98 -3.36
N ILE A 55 1.73 10.63 -2.73
CA ILE A 55 0.30 10.38 -2.88
C ILE A 55 -0.29 11.59 -3.59
N ARG A 56 -0.99 11.38 -4.71
CA ARG A 56 -1.63 12.44 -5.50
C ARG A 56 -3.13 12.22 -5.55
N LEU A 57 -3.87 13.19 -5.04
CA LEU A 57 -5.32 13.29 -5.19
C LEU A 57 -5.59 14.08 -6.47
N LYS A 58 -6.21 13.47 -7.46
CA LYS A 58 -6.50 14.11 -8.76
C LYS A 58 -7.99 14.32 -8.95
N PHE A 59 -8.32 15.54 -9.32
CA PHE A 59 -9.68 15.99 -9.56
C PHE A 59 -9.80 16.69 -10.90
N SER A 60 -11.00 16.68 -11.48
CA SER A 60 -11.39 17.58 -12.55
C SER A 60 -12.39 18.61 -12.02
N LYS A 61 -12.34 19.80 -12.61
CA LYS A 61 -13.27 20.88 -12.33
C LYS A 61 -14.00 21.23 -13.63
N MET A 62 -15.32 21.10 -13.63
CA MET A 62 -16.12 21.48 -14.77
C MET A 62 -16.15 23.01 -14.90
N LEU A 63 -15.83 23.52 -16.09
CA LEU A 63 -15.75 24.96 -16.37
C LEU A 63 -17.04 25.76 -16.11
N MET A 64 -18.20 25.12 -16.19
CA MET A 64 -19.51 25.79 -16.01
C MET A 64 -20.15 25.59 -14.63
N LYS A 65 -19.63 24.68 -13.84
CA LYS A 65 -20.15 24.37 -12.52
C LYS A 65 -18.97 24.24 -11.59
N ASP A 66 -18.81 25.05 -10.63
CA ASP A 66 -17.72 25.04 -9.65
C ASP A 66 -17.65 23.71 -8.83
N ILE A 67 -17.91 22.59 -9.52
CA ILE A 67 -18.02 21.25 -8.97
C ILE A 67 -16.72 20.50 -9.29
N LEU A 68 -16.08 20.00 -8.24
CA LEU A 68 -14.98 19.06 -8.34
C LEU A 68 -15.53 17.65 -8.54
N GLU A 69 -14.88 16.90 -9.42
CA GLU A 69 -15.09 15.47 -9.60
C GLU A 69 -13.80 14.72 -9.30
N PHE A 70 -13.91 13.63 -8.56
CA PHE A 70 -12.79 12.74 -8.31
C PHE A 70 -12.39 12.01 -9.58
N ASN A 71 -11.10 12.06 -9.93
CA ASN A 71 -10.53 11.34 -11.07
C ASN A 71 -9.77 10.10 -10.63
N SER A 72 -8.78 10.28 -9.75
CA SER A 72 -7.94 9.17 -9.28
C SER A 72 -7.20 9.53 -8.00
N ILE A 73 -6.73 8.48 -7.31
CA ILE A 73 -5.66 8.57 -6.33
C ILE A 73 -4.47 7.79 -6.88
N GLU A 74 -3.31 8.42 -6.87
CA GLU A 74 -2.05 7.81 -7.27
C GLU A 74 -1.10 7.70 -6.07
N ILE A 75 -0.43 6.56 -5.93
CA ILE A 75 0.59 6.33 -4.91
C ILE A 75 1.85 5.85 -5.63
N SER A 76 2.91 6.64 -5.53
CA SER A 76 4.20 6.36 -6.15
C SER A 76 5.26 6.15 -5.08
N ASP A 77 6.11 5.15 -5.27
CA ASP A 77 7.30 4.89 -4.48
C ASP A 77 8.52 4.67 -5.39
N THR A 78 9.71 4.77 -4.81
CA THR A 78 10.99 4.51 -5.46
C THR A 78 11.61 3.19 -4.99
N GLY A 79 10.79 2.26 -4.52
CA GLY A 79 11.22 0.95 -4.02
C GLY A 79 11.69 -0.02 -5.11
N ILE A 80 11.79 -1.29 -4.75
CA ILE A 80 12.34 -2.33 -5.64
C ILE A 80 11.47 -2.68 -6.85
N GLY A 81 10.24 -2.22 -6.88
CA GLY A 81 9.27 -2.52 -7.92
C GLY A 81 8.74 -3.97 -7.91
N PHE A 82 7.91 -4.29 -8.91
CA PHE A 82 7.33 -5.62 -9.10
C PHE A 82 8.25 -6.51 -9.94
N ASN A 83 9.33 -7.00 -9.34
CA ASN A 83 10.13 -8.07 -9.89
C ASN A 83 9.33 -9.38 -9.94
N GLU A 84 9.89 -10.47 -10.49
CA GLU A 84 9.16 -11.74 -10.63
C GLU A 84 8.70 -12.32 -9.30
N GLU A 85 9.45 -12.15 -8.21
CA GLU A 85 9.05 -12.61 -6.88
C GLU A 85 7.83 -11.83 -6.36
N ASN A 86 7.85 -10.50 -6.43
CA ASN A 86 6.74 -9.65 -6.01
C ASN A 86 5.51 -9.87 -6.91
N LEU A 87 5.72 -10.13 -8.19
CA LEU A 87 4.66 -10.47 -9.12
C LEU A 87 4.00 -11.80 -8.77
N LYS A 88 4.79 -12.83 -8.46
CA LYS A 88 4.28 -14.12 -7.99
C LYS A 88 3.43 -13.94 -6.74
N ARG A 89 3.88 -13.11 -5.80
CA ARG A 89 3.10 -12.75 -4.60
C ARG A 89 1.80 -12.03 -4.95
N LEU A 90 1.81 -11.15 -5.96
CA LEU A 90 0.59 -10.50 -6.45
C LEU A 90 -0.40 -11.53 -7.06
N ARG A 91 0.05 -12.57 -7.70
CA ARG A 91 -0.79 -13.63 -8.27
C ARG A 91 -1.37 -14.58 -7.23
N SER A 92 -0.66 -14.80 -6.11
CA SER A 92 -1.04 -15.77 -5.06
C SER A 92 -1.86 -15.10 -3.95
N ILE A 93 -3.07 -15.61 -3.66
CA ILE A 93 -3.82 -15.25 -2.45
C ILE A 93 -3.30 -16.12 -1.32
N TYR A 94 -3.25 -15.56 -0.08
CA TYR A 94 -2.74 -16.25 1.11
C TYR A 94 -1.27 -16.66 1.02
N ASP A 95 -0.43 -15.80 0.47
CA ASP A 95 1.01 -16.00 0.57
C ASP A 95 1.48 -15.67 2.01
N GLU A 96 1.65 -16.72 2.81
CA GLU A 96 2.12 -16.64 4.21
C GLU A 96 3.63 -16.38 4.33
N SER A 97 4.36 -16.23 3.21
CA SER A 97 5.82 -16.05 3.23
C SER A 97 6.29 -14.70 3.79
N LYS A 98 5.37 -13.76 4.05
CA LYS A 98 5.67 -12.51 4.75
C LYS A 98 5.65 -12.70 6.26
N SER A 99 6.73 -12.31 6.94
CA SER A 99 6.97 -12.42 8.39
C SER A 99 6.03 -11.62 9.30
N PHE A 100 5.08 -10.88 8.76
CA PHE A 100 4.08 -10.12 9.51
C PHE A 100 2.70 -10.50 8.98
N ASN A 101 2.01 -11.45 9.53
CA ASN A 101 0.57 -11.80 9.40
C ASN A 101 -0.23 -11.13 8.23
N ASN A 102 0.43 -10.71 7.17
CA ASN A 102 -0.17 -10.11 5.99
C ASN A 102 -0.67 -11.25 5.12
N LEU A 103 -1.95 -11.55 5.22
CA LEU A 103 -2.65 -12.62 4.51
C LEU A 103 -2.68 -12.46 2.98
N GLY A 104 -1.92 -11.53 2.38
CA GLY A 104 -1.92 -11.28 0.94
C GLY A 104 -3.29 -10.84 0.38
N THR A 105 -4.20 -10.38 1.24
CA THR A 105 -5.59 -10.04 0.87
C THR A 105 -5.76 -8.58 0.45
N GLY A 106 -4.71 -7.75 0.57
CA GLY A 106 -4.80 -6.31 0.34
C GLY A 106 -5.28 -5.91 -1.03
N ARG A 107 -4.84 -6.63 -2.07
CA ARG A 107 -5.30 -6.40 -3.46
C ARG A 107 -6.79 -6.71 -3.67
N ILE A 108 -7.42 -7.54 -2.82
CA ILE A 108 -8.86 -7.77 -2.85
C ILE A 108 -9.58 -6.48 -2.53
N GLN A 109 -9.01 -5.65 -1.66
CA GLN A 109 -9.54 -4.32 -1.33
C GLN A 109 -9.55 -3.39 -2.56
N TYR A 110 -8.54 -3.48 -3.43
CA TYR A 110 -8.51 -2.69 -4.67
C TYR A 110 -9.73 -3.00 -5.55
N LEU A 111 -9.98 -4.29 -5.78
CA LEU A 111 -11.10 -4.78 -6.59
C LEU A 111 -12.47 -4.55 -5.96
N HIS A 112 -12.51 -4.31 -4.63
CA HIS A 112 -13.75 -4.08 -3.92
C HIS A 112 -14.20 -2.62 -3.98
N PHE A 113 -13.27 -1.69 -4.04
CA PHE A 113 -13.57 -0.26 -3.98
C PHE A 113 -13.47 0.43 -5.34
N PHE A 114 -12.66 -0.09 -6.26
CA PHE A 114 -12.38 0.55 -7.54
C PHE A 114 -12.62 -0.40 -8.71
N ASP A 115 -13.22 0.13 -9.77
CA ASP A 115 -13.41 -0.62 -11.01
C ASP A 115 -12.09 -0.92 -11.71
N LYS A 116 -11.12 0.00 -11.61
CA LYS A 116 -9.81 -0.15 -12.22
C LYS A 116 -8.71 0.29 -11.26
N THR A 117 -7.72 -0.59 -11.07
CA THR A 117 -6.42 -0.26 -10.48
C THR A 117 -5.33 -0.49 -11.52
N ASP A 118 -4.57 0.55 -11.84
CA ASP A 118 -3.49 0.53 -12.83
C ASP A 118 -2.15 0.65 -12.11
N ILE A 119 -1.24 -0.28 -12.36
CA ILE A 119 0.07 -0.36 -11.70
C ILE A 119 1.14 -0.29 -12.77
N TYR A 120 1.98 0.71 -12.70
CA TYR A 120 3.22 0.81 -13.47
C TYR A 120 4.38 0.58 -12.56
N SER A 121 5.27 -0.32 -12.93
CA SER A 121 6.42 -0.65 -12.09
C SER A 121 7.68 -0.79 -12.93
N THR A 122 8.73 -0.11 -12.47
CA THR A 122 10.10 -0.28 -12.95
C THR A 122 10.87 -1.08 -11.92
N TYR A 123 11.52 -2.16 -12.34
CA TYR A 123 12.26 -3.07 -11.49
C TYR A 123 13.57 -3.52 -12.17
N GLN A 124 14.52 -3.99 -11.37
CA GLN A 124 15.79 -4.49 -11.88
C GLN A 124 15.76 -6.02 -11.97
N GLU A 125 16.20 -6.53 -13.11
CA GLU A 125 16.39 -7.96 -13.34
C GLU A 125 17.68 -8.21 -14.12
N ASN A 126 18.56 -9.04 -13.57
CA ASN A 126 19.88 -9.34 -14.15
C ASN A 126 20.69 -8.09 -14.54
N GLY A 127 20.64 -7.03 -13.73
CA GLY A 127 21.33 -5.78 -13.97
C GLY A 127 20.67 -4.83 -14.98
N VAL A 128 19.54 -5.22 -15.57
CA VAL A 128 18.79 -4.43 -16.55
C VAL A 128 17.50 -3.91 -15.94
N LEU A 129 17.18 -2.64 -16.17
CA LEU A 129 15.92 -2.07 -15.77
C LEU A 129 14.83 -2.42 -16.79
N LYS A 130 13.74 -2.94 -16.26
CA LYS A 130 12.54 -3.30 -17.00
C LYS A 130 11.33 -2.63 -16.40
N LYS A 131 10.36 -2.29 -17.23
CA LYS A 131 9.07 -1.83 -16.76
C LYS A 131 7.94 -2.74 -17.20
N ARG A 132 6.89 -2.76 -16.39
CA ARG A 132 5.71 -3.58 -16.55
C ARG A 132 4.48 -2.78 -16.15
N ARG A 133 3.38 -3.06 -16.84
CA ARG A 133 2.05 -2.57 -16.47
C ARG A 133 1.22 -3.74 -15.98
N ILE A 134 0.49 -3.56 -14.89
CA ILE A 134 -0.46 -4.54 -14.36
C ILE A 134 -1.79 -3.81 -14.17
N VAL A 135 -2.89 -4.41 -14.59
CA VAL A 135 -4.23 -3.85 -14.42
C VAL A 135 -5.08 -4.84 -13.63
N LEU A 136 -5.69 -4.35 -12.56
CA LEU A 136 -6.67 -5.13 -11.80
C LEU A 136 -8.06 -4.55 -12.04
N SER A 137 -9.02 -5.44 -12.35
CA SER A 137 -10.43 -5.10 -12.46
C SER A 137 -11.29 -6.34 -12.25
N ALA A 138 -12.36 -6.19 -11.47
CA ALA A 138 -13.37 -7.24 -11.33
C ALA A 138 -14.15 -7.49 -12.63
N ASN A 139 -14.20 -6.50 -13.52
CA ASN A 139 -14.91 -6.59 -14.81
C ASN A 139 -14.24 -7.53 -15.82
N PHE A 140 -12.98 -7.92 -15.61
CA PHE A 140 -12.33 -8.92 -16.45
C PHE A 140 -12.90 -10.33 -16.23
N TRP A 141 -13.57 -10.55 -15.08
CA TRP A 141 -14.02 -11.89 -14.69
C TRP A 141 -14.96 -12.53 -15.69
N ASP A 142 -15.95 -11.79 -16.16
CA ASP A 142 -17.02 -12.36 -16.97
C ASP A 142 -16.55 -12.78 -18.37
N LYS A 143 -15.51 -12.14 -18.89
CA LYS A 143 -14.98 -12.42 -20.22
C LYS A 143 -13.73 -13.30 -20.20
N GLU A 144 -12.86 -13.07 -19.23
CA GLU A 144 -11.51 -13.63 -19.23
C GLU A 144 -11.26 -14.63 -18.11
N ASN A 145 -12.22 -14.85 -17.20
CA ASN A 145 -12.01 -15.61 -15.96
C ASN A 145 -10.76 -15.15 -15.18
N ALA A 146 -10.54 -13.85 -15.18
CA ALA A 146 -9.38 -13.20 -14.58
C ALA A 146 -9.80 -11.94 -13.87
N VAL A 147 -8.98 -11.45 -12.95
CA VAL A 147 -9.08 -10.11 -12.35
C VAL A 147 -7.79 -9.32 -12.53
N ILE A 148 -6.77 -9.96 -13.10
CA ILE A 148 -5.45 -9.40 -13.33
C ILE A 148 -5.12 -9.53 -14.81
N TRP A 149 -4.72 -8.44 -15.41
CA TRP A 149 -4.03 -8.40 -16.69
C TRP A 149 -2.59 -7.96 -16.45
N GLU A 150 -1.64 -8.61 -17.09
CA GLU A 150 -0.22 -8.32 -17.01
C GLU A 150 0.34 -8.01 -18.38
N GLY A 151 0.98 -6.86 -18.50
CA GLY A 151 1.75 -6.48 -19.66
C GLY A 151 3.09 -7.19 -19.71
N ASP A 152 3.55 -7.50 -20.92
CA ASP A 152 4.88 -8.04 -21.13
C ASP A 152 5.93 -7.02 -20.67
N PRO A 153 6.96 -7.46 -19.94
CA PRO A 153 7.99 -6.55 -19.46
C PRO A 153 8.83 -6.03 -20.64
N ILE A 154 9.12 -4.75 -20.62
CA ILE A 154 9.95 -4.09 -21.62
C ILE A 154 11.17 -3.45 -20.97
N VAL A 155 12.31 -3.51 -21.64
CA VAL A 155 13.52 -2.80 -21.21
C VAL A 155 13.24 -1.30 -21.26
N THR A 156 13.68 -0.58 -20.25
CA THR A 156 13.47 0.85 -20.12
C THR A 156 14.77 1.61 -19.91
N SER A 157 14.78 2.89 -20.30
CA SER A 157 15.84 3.85 -19.98
C SER A 157 15.58 4.63 -18.68
N ASP A 158 14.55 4.24 -17.91
CA ASP A 158 14.32 4.84 -16.60
C ASP A 158 15.58 4.68 -15.73
N GLU A 159 15.87 5.67 -14.88
CA GLU A 159 17.11 5.67 -14.11
C GLU A 159 16.98 4.95 -12.77
N GLN A 160 15.74 4.69 -12.31
CA GLN A 160 15.47 4.10 -11.00
C GLN A 160 14.28 3.14 -11.02
N THR A 161 14.29 2.24 -10.04
CA THR A 161 13.15 1.36 -9.75
C THR A 161 12.04 2.11 -9.01
N GLY A 162 10.85 1.54 -8.98
CA GLY A 162 9.72 2.08 -8.26
C GLY A 162 8.39 1.55 -8.75
N THR A 163 7.33 1.96 -8.08
CA THR A 163 5.96 1.61 -8.44
C THR A 163 5.05 2.82 -8.38
N ASN A 164 4.13 2.92 -9.35
CA ASN A 164 3.03 3.85 -9.34
C ASN A 164 1.72 3.07 -9.41
N ILE A 165 0.89 3.19 -8.39
CA ILE A 165 -0.45 2.58 -8.31
C ILE A 165 -1.48 3.68 -8.44
N SER A 166 -2.40 3.53 -9.38
CA SER A 166 -3.48 4.50 -9.64
C SER A 166 -4.84 3.82 -9.50
N PHE A 167 -5.72 4.41 -8.73
CA PHE A 167 -7.07 3.94 -8.47
C PHE A 167 -8.08 4.81 -9.20
N TYR A 168 -8.92 4.20 -10.03
CA TYR A 168 -9.91 4.87 -10.86
C TYR A 168 -11.32 4.32 -10.63
N PHE A 169 -12.31 5.16 -10.79
CA PHE A 169 -13.72 4.80 -10.83
C PHE A 169 -14.17 4.05 -9.56
N PRO A 170 -14.40 4.77 -8.44
CA PRO A 170 -15.00 4.16 -7.25
C PRO A 170 -16.28 3.43 -7.62
N LEU A 171 -16.46 2.20 -7.11
CA LEU A 171 -17.58 1.32 -7.47
C LEU A 171 -18.92 1.78 -6.85
N TYR A 172 -18.85 2.50 -5.74
CA TYR A 172 -20.02 2.96 -4.99
C TYR A 172 -20.10 4.49 -5.05
N GLU A 173 -21.30 5.02 -5.31
CA GLU A 173 -21.51 6.46 -5.40
C GLU A 173 -21.18 7.18 -4.08
N GLU A 174 -21.50 6.56 -2.95
CA GLU A 174 -21.14 7.05 -1.63
C GLU A 174 -19.62 7.22 -1.46
N ASP A 175 -18.83 6.27 -1.92
CA ASP A 175 -17.38 6.34 -1.86
C ASP A 175 -16.83 7.38 -2.84
N LYS A 176 -17.44 7.53 -4.02
CA LYS A 176 -17.10 8.59 -4.97
C LYS A 176 -17.28 9.98 -4.36
N ILE A 177 -18.37 10.20 -3.63
CA ILE A 177 -18.61 11.47 -2.90
C ILE A 177 -17.52 11.67 -1.85
N ARG A 178 -17.23 10.67 -1.02
CA ARG A 178 -16.19 10.74 0.01
C ARG A 178 -14.81 11.03 -0.55
N TYR A 179 -14.45 10.41 -1.70
CA TYR A 179 -13.17 10.71 -2.36
C TYR A 179 -13.14 12.12 -2.96
N THR A 180 -14.27 12.62 -3.45
CA THR A 180 -14.38 13.99 -3.97
C THR A 180 -14.19 15.04 -2.88
N GLU A 181 -14.69 14.78 -1.67
CA GLU A 181 -14.58 15.65 -0.50
C GLU A 181 -13.24 15.51 0.24
N LEU A 182 -12.49 14.46 -0.03
CA LEU A 182 -11.25 14.15 0.68
C LEU A 182 -10.19 15.23 0.47
N SER A 183 -9.82 15.92 1.53
CA SER A 183 -8.73 16.89 1.52
C SER A 183 -7.37 16.22 1.80
N THR A 184 -6.29 16.89 1.38
CA THR A 184 -4.91 16.46 1.73
C THR A 184 -4.67 16.49 3.23
N SER A 185 -5.29 17.43 3.95
CA SER A 185 -5.19 17.54 5.42
C SER A 185 -5.87 16.35 6.10
N GLU A 186 -7.08 16.02 5.69
CA GLU A 186 -7.79 14.86 6.25
C GLU A 186 -7.04 13.55 5.96
N LEU A 187 -6.54 13.39 4.73
CA LEU A 187 -5.75 12.21 4.38
C LEU A 187 -4.45 12.14 5.19
N TYR A 188 -3.78 13.28 5.40
CA TYR A 188 -2.61 13.37 6.27
C TYR A 188 -2.92 12.86 7.68
N ASP A 189 -3.97 13.36 8.32
CA ASP A 189 -4.34 12.98 9.68
C ASP A 189 -4.64 11.47 9.77
N LYS A 190 -5.39 10.94 8.79
CA LYS A 190 -5.72 9.51 8.75
C LYS A 190 -4.50 8.62 8.55
N ILE A 191 -3.55 9.01 7.69
CA ILE A 191 -2.29 8.28 7.48
C ILE A 191 -1.43 8.38 8.74
N PHE A 192 -1.29 9.58 9.28
CA PHE A 192 -0.49 9.82 10.47
C PHE A 192 -0.93 8.94 11.64
N LEU A 193 -2.23 8.96 11.96
CA LEU A 193 -2.81 8.15 13.03
C LEU A 193 -2.70 6.63 12.75
N ARG A 194 -2.96 6.21 11.52
CA ARG A 194 -2.92 4.79 11.13
C ARG A 194 -1.54 4.18 11.30
N TYR A 195 -0.50 4.93 10.98
CA TYR A 195 0.88 4.44 10.98
C TYR A 195 1.74 5.00 12.12
N LEU A 196 1.15 5.71 13.08
CA LEU A 196 1.89 6.40 14.14
C LEU A 196 2.87 5.49 14.86
N SER A 197 2.45 4.30 15.29
CA SER A 197 3.32 3.34 15.95
C SER A 197 4.52 2.91 15.08
N ARG A 198 4.26 2.64 13.79
CA ARG A 198 5.31 2.31 12.82
C ARG A 198 6.28 3.48 12.60
N PHE A 199 5.75 4.70 12.53
CA PHE A 199 6.55 5.91 12.37
C PHE A 199 7.42 6.17 13.60
N CYS A 200 6.89 6.00 14.80
CA CYS A 200 7.64 6.12 16.05
C CYS A 200 8.79 5.11 16.13
N LEU A 201 8.56 3.86 15.72
CA LEU A 201 9.61 2.84 15.70
C LEU A 201 10.71 3.14 14.67
N ASN A 202 10.38 3.74 13.55
CA ASN A 202 11.30 4.00 12.43
C ASN A 202 11.68 5.47 12.28
N LYS A 203 11.44 6.33 13.28
CA LYS A 203 11.59 7.78 13.19
C LYS A 203 12.88 8.26 12.52
N LYS A 204 14.02 7.62 12.82
CA LYS A 204 15.34 8.02 12.28
C LYS A 204 15.51 7.72 10.78
N ASN A 205 14.81 6.71 10.28
CA ASN A 205 14.87 6.23 8.91
C ASN A 205 13.49 6.25 8.24
N LEU A 206 12.62 7.17 8.70
CA LEU A 206 11.29 7.29 8.14
C LEU A 206 11.38 7.84 6.71
N GLN A 207 10.70 7.17 5.80
CA GLN A 207 10.48 7.64 4.45
C GLN A 207 9.65 8.94 4.50
N LYS A 208 9.96 9.86 3.61
CA LYS A 208 9.15 11.06 3.42
C LYS A 208 7.86 10.71 2.70
N ILE A 209 6.70 11.08 3.25
CA ILE A 209 5.41 10.90 2.59
C ILE A 209 4.90 12.26 2.17
N LYS A 210 4.75 12.49 0.86
CA LYS A 210 4.16 13.69 0.29
C LYS A 210 2.72 13.43 -0.11
N ILE A 211 1.81 14.31 0.23
CA ILE A 211 0.41 14.26 -0.14
C ILE A 211 0.12 15.53 -0.93
N GLN A 212 -0.25 15.37 -2.19
CA GLN A 212 -0.39 16.43 -3.16
C GLN A 212 -1.79 16.44 -3.76
N ARG A 213 -2.26 17.61 -4.17
CA ARG A 213 -3.53 17.78 -4.84
C ARG A 213 -3.33 18.32 -6.25
N TYR A 214 -4.10 17.79 -7.18
CA TYR A 214 -4.12 18.22 -8.57
C TYR A 214 -5.55 18.49 -9.02
N ILE A 215 -5.75 19.60 -9.72
CA ILE A 215 -7.05 19.97 -10.33
C ILE A 215 -6.79 20.23 -11.81
N ASN A 216 -7.45 19.47 -12.68
CA ASN A 216 -7.22 19.50 -14.14
C ASN A 216 -5.73 19.34 -14.49
N ASP A 217 -5.03 18.39 -13.80
CA ASP A 217 -3.59 18.13 -13.89
C ASP A 217 -2.68 19.29 -13.46
N ILE A 218 -3.22 20.38 -12.93
CA ILE A 218 -2.45 21.49 -12.34
C ILE A 218 -2.21 21.20 -10.85
N HIS A 219 -0.96 21.28 -10.44
CA HIS A 219 -0.57 21.06 -9.05
C HIS A 219 -1.06 22.21 -8.14
N ASP A 220 -1.79 21.87 -7.11
CA ASP A 220 -2.31 22.80 -6.08
C ASP A 220 -1.36 22.78 -4.87
N GLU A 221 -0.19 23.40 -5.02
CA GLU A 221 0.91 23.38 -4.03
C GLU A 221 0.52 23.89 -2.65
N VAL A 222 -0.43 24.83 -2.57
CA VAL A 222 -0.90 25.41 -1.29
C VAL A 222 -1.49 24.35 -0.36
N ASN A 223 -2.04 23.29 -0.94
CA ASN A 223 -2.66 22.20 -0.21
C ASN A 223 -1.73 21.00 0.02
N ASP A 224 -0.45 21.10 -0.30
CA ASP A 224 0.51 20.03 -0.05
C ASP A 224 0.68 19.74 1.45
N LYS A 225 0.80 18.46 1.79
CA LYS A 225 1.13 17.98 3.12
C LYS A 225 2.30 17.01 3.06
N GLU A 226 3.10 17.00 4.12
CA GLU A 226 4.24 16.09 4.22
C GLU A 226 4.31 15.46 5.61
N ILE A 227 4.58 14.15 5.67
CA ILE A 227 4.94 13.42 6.88
C ILE A 227 6.44 13.15 6.81
N THR A 228 7.17 13.65 7.80
CA THR A 228 8.62 13.54 7.91
C THR A 228 9.00 13.17 9.35
N GLY A 229 10.19 12.63 9.57
CA GLY A 229 10.63 12.16 10.88
C GLY A 229 10.63 13.23 11.98
N ASP A 230 10.84 14.52 11.62
CA ASP A 230 10.78 15.64 12.56
C ASP A 230 9.38 15.90 13.13
N LYS A 231 8.33 15.53 12.39
CA LYS A 231 6.92 15.65 12.83
C LYS A 231 6.46 14.50 13.72
N ILE A 232 7.25 13.43 13.83
CA ILE A 232 6.91 12.28 14.67
C ILE A 232 7.30 12.59 16.12
N PRO A 233 6.43 12.33 17.11
CA PRO A 233 6.76 12.53 18.52
C PRO A 233 8.00 11.72 18.91
N SER A 234 8.77 12.25 19.87
CA SER A 234 9.83 11.49 20.53
C SER A 234 9.22 10.69 21.67
N SER A 235 9.84 9.58 22.03
CA SER A 235 9.45 8.85 23.22
C SER A 235 9.70 9.68 24.48
N ASP A 236 8.75 9.67 25.41
CA ASP A 236 8.88 10.32 26.71
C ASP A 236 9.67 9.46 27.69
N TYR A 237 9.62 8.16 27.49
CA TYR A 237 10.33 7.18 28.29
C TYR A 237 10.79 6.02 27.40
N GLU A 238 12.03 5.59 27.62
CA GLU A 238 12.62 4.39 26.99
C GLU A 238 13.25 3.52 28.04
N ASP A 239 12.99 2.22 27.97
CA ASP A 239 13.60 1.21 28.82
C ASP A 239 13.84 -0.08 28.03
N SER A 240 14.69 -0.95 28.55
CA SER A 240 14.95 -2.26 27.97
C SER A 240 15.09 -3.32 29.02
N PHE A 241 14.57 -4.49 28.77
CA PHE A 241 14.78 -5.66 29.62
C PHE A 241 15.10 -6.88 28.76
N THR A 242 15.88 -7.79 29.35
CA THR A 242 16.29 -9.02 28.67
C THR A 242 15.64 -10.21 29.37
N LEU A 243 14.93 -11.02 28.57
CA LEU A 243 14.37 -12.28 29.01
C LEU A 243 15.26 -13.44 28.56
N LYS A 244 15.38 -14.44 29.42
CA LYS A 244 15.97 -15.74 29.07
C LYS A 244 14.86 -16.67 28.62
N TYR A 245 15.11 -17.40 27.55
CA TYR A 245 14.19 -18.46 27.12
C TYR A 245 14.27 -19.61 28.13
N GLN A 246 13.13 -20.13 28.54
CA GLN A 246 13.00 -21.27 29.43
C GLN A 246 12.16 -22.35 28.72
N SER A 247 12.52 -23.61 28.92
CA SER A 247 11.67 -24.75 28.59
C SER A 247 11.35 -25.56 29.82
N TYR A 248 10.17 -26.16 29.83
CA TYR A 248 9.79 -27.05 30.92
C TYR A 248 10.41 -28.43 30.68
N ASP A 249 11.32 -28.82 31.57
CA ASP A 249 11.90 -30.17 31.62
C ASP A 249 10.92 -31.11 32.36
N LYS A 250 10.31 -32.02 31.59
CA LYS A 250 9.30 -32.97 32.12
C LYS A 250 9.87 -33.97 33.10
N ASP A 251 11.13 -34.33 32.94
CA ASP A 251 11.80 -35.33 33.79
C ASP A 251 12.17 -34.71 35.16
N LYS A 252 12.66 -33.48 35.13
CA LYS A 252 13.01 -32.71 36.32
C LYS A 252 11.83 -31.97 36.93
N LYS A 253 10.70 -31.91 36.25
CA LYS A 253 9.50 -31.15 36.64
C LYS A 253 9.79 -29.68 37.01
N THR A 254 10.69 -29.05 36.27
CA THR A 254 11.12 -27.66 36.52
C THR A 254 11.41 -26.94 35.20
N PHE A 255 11.44 -25.61 35.24
CA PHE A 255 11.89 -24.81 34.12
C PHE A 255 13.41 -24.75 34.05
N VAL A 256 13.99 -24.96 32.89
CA VAL A 256 15.43 -24.89 32.63
C VAL A 256 15.71 -23.71 31.71
N ASP A 257 16.64 -22.86 32.09
CA ASP A 257 17.08 -21.72 31.31
C ASP A 257 17.84 -22.17 30.07
N HIS A 258 17.49 -21.59 28.93
CA HIS A 258 18.27 -21.72 27.70
C HIS A 258 19.39 -20.67 27.66
N LYS A 259 20.45 -20.96 26.89
CA LYS A 259 21.50 -19.96 26.61
C LYS A 259 20.98 -18.77 25.75
N ARG A 260 19.83 -18.94 25.12
CA ARG A 260 19.21 -17.89 24.28
C ARG A 260 18.54 -16.84 25.16
N THR A 261 18.86 -15.59 24.89
CA THR A 261 18.22 -14.42 25.50
C THR A 261 17.62 -13.55 24.41
N GLU A 262 16.59 -12.79 24.73
CA GLU A 262 15.99 -11.79 23.87
C GLU A 262 15.79 -10.49 24.64
N THR A 263 16.23 -9.38 24.03
CA THR A 263 16.10 -8.04 24.61
C THR A 263 14.88 -7.34 24.02
N PHE A 264 14.00 -6.88 24.90
CA PHE A 264 12.81 -6.12 24.56
C PHE A 264 13.05 -4.65 24.88
N ASN A 265 12.79 -3.77 23.91
CA ASN A 265 12.83 -2.34 24.10
C ASN A 265 11.40 -1.82 24.25
N ILE A 266 11.15 -1.08 25.32
CA ILE A 266 9.86 -0.42 25.60
C ILE A 266 10.04 1.06 25.30
N ARG A 267 9.07 1.65 24.59
CA ARG A 267 8.97 3.08 24.40
C ARG A 267 7.55 3.52 24.73
N SER A 268 7.42 4.56 25.52
CA SER A 268 6.14 5.17 25.80
C SER A 268 6.06 6.58 25.20
N TYR A 269 4.86 6.97 24.80
CA TYR A 269 4.56 8.25 24.17
C TYR A 269 3.35 8.85 24.86
N LEU A 270 3.47 10.06 25.38
CA LEU A 270 2.33 10.84 25.82
C LEU A 270 1.75 11.54 24.57
N LEU A 271 0.55 11.15 24.21
CA LEU A 271 -0.20 11.82 23.14
C LEU A 271 -1.17 12.80 23.82
N ASP A 272 -1.02 14.07 23.47
CA ASP A 272 -1.96 15.10 23.96
C ASP A 272 -3.35 14.82 23.36
N PRO A 273 -4.38 14.55 24.17
CA PRO A 273 -5.71 14.34 23.62
C PRO A 273 -6.23 15.69 23.16
N LYS A 274 -6.21 15.91 21.83
CA LYS A 274 -6.90 17.04 21.21
C LYS A 274 -8.31 16.66 20.83
#